data_103ca1db8acac9eacc61d22b613475ee
#
_entry.id   103ca1db8acac9eacc61d22b613475ee
#
_cell.length_a   1.000
_cell.length_b   1.000
_cell.length_c   1.000
_cell.angle_alpha   90.00
_cell.angle_beta   90.00
_cell.angle_gamma   90.00
#
_symmetry.space_group_name_H-M   'P 1'
#
loop_
_entity.id
_entity.type
_entity.pdbx_description
1 polymer ?
#
loop_
_entity_poly.entity_id
_entity_poly.type
_entity_poly.pdbx_seq_one_letter_code
_entity_poly.pdbx_strand_id
1 'polypeptide(L)'
;MMLINNIVTKNIYNLTTIFSSNTEINSSLGPNDLPYNIPIHPNLVHLTIGLFAIAIAFDFAGALYPFEKRILRFLAFPVTRVGFHDVGWYNLLAASFITFFTVATGFFEMFLAVPIEGVKSIIGQGPISTMLWHGVGGVLILFILISMTIWRGYQRFVFRKD
;
A
#
# COMPACT_ATOMS: atom_id res chain seq x y z
N MET A 1 -11.71 19.21 21.23
CA MET A 1 -11.61 18.50 19.93
C MET A 1 -11.76 19.45 18.73
N MET A 2 -12.70 20.40 18.71
CA MET A 2 -12.91 21.37 17.62
C MET A 2 -11.75 22.34 17.38
N LEU A 3 -11.07 22.80 18.43
CA LEU A 3 -9.93 23.75 18.35
C LEU A 3 -8.66 23.13 17.70
N ILE A 4 -8.37 21.89 17.99
CA ILE A 4 -7.20 21.18 17.41
C ILE A 4 -7.40 20.96 15.92
N ASN A 5 -8.61 20.59 15.49
CA ASN A 5 -8.93 20.46 14.07
C ASN A 5 -8.75 21.78 13.31
N ASN A 6 -9.15 22.91 13.89
CA ASN A 6 -9.01 24.23 13.25
C ASN A 6 -7.52 24.63 13.09
N ILE A 7 -6.67 24.32 14.06
CA ILE A 7 -5.24 24.67 14.00
C ILE A 7 -4.52 23.79 12.97
N VAL A 8 -4.79 22.50 12.97
CA VAL A 8 -4.19 21.55 12.00
C VAL A 8 -4.66 21.88 10.58
N THR A 9 -5.95 22.15 10.39
CA THR A 9 -6.51 22.53 9.09
C THR A 9 -5.87 23.82 8.57
N LYS A 10 -5.75 24.85 9.41
CA LYS A 10 -5.17 26.14 9.03
C LYS A 10 -3.69 26.04 8.70
N ASN A 11 -2.93 25.19 9.39
CA ASN A 11 -1.52 24.97 9.08
C ASN A 11 -1.32 24.18 7.77
N ILE A 12 -2.19 23.21 7.49
CA ILE A 12 -2.16 22.47 6.22
C ILE A 12 -2.51 23.41 5.06
N TYR A 13 -3.54 24.24 5.19
CA TYR A 13 -3.87 25.24 4.15
C TYR A 13 -2.74 26.24 3.92
N ASN A 14 -2.06 26.71 4.96
CA ASN A 14 -0.92 27.62 4.81
C ASN A 14 0.27 26.96 4.12
N LEU A 15 0.54 25.68 4.41
CA LEU A 15 1.58 24.92 3.73
C LEU A 15 1.25 24.72 2.24
N THR A 16 0.02 24.33 1.91
CA THR A 16 -0.39 24.15 0.50
C THR A 16 -0.36 25.46 -0.27
N THR A 17 -0.75 26.59 0.33
CA THR A 17 -0.67 27.91 -0.33
C THR A 17 0.78 28.38 -0.53
N ILE A 18 1.71 28.09 0.39
CA ILE A 18 3.13 28.43 0.22
C ILE A 18 3.76 27.61 -0.91
N PHE A 19 3.38 26.34 -1.07
CA PHE A 19 3.87 25.50 -2.17
C PHE A 19 3.23 25.84 -3.52
N SER A 20 1.96 26.26 -3.56
CA SER A 20 1.28 26.64 -4.80
C SER A 20 1.64 28.04 -5.30
N SER A 21 2.05 28.95 -4.42
CA SER A 21 2.43 30.33 -4.84
C SER A 21 3.81 30.44 -5.51
N ASN A 22 4.64 29.41 -5.43
CA ASN A 22 5.99 29.42 -6.03
C ASN A 22 6.11 28.65 -7.35
N THR A 23 5.04 28.13 -7.90
CA THR A 23 5.06 27.41 -9.18
C THR A 23 4.01 27.98 -10.13
N GLU A 24 4.28 29.15 -10.72
CA GLU A 24 3.76 29.46 -12.05
C GLU A 24 4.45 28.57 -13.10
N ILE A 25 4.36 27.26 -12.91
CA ILE A 25 4.58 26.31 -13.97
C ILE A 25 3.23 26.16 -14.64
N ASN A 26 3.08 26.82 -15.79
CA ASN A 26 2.01 26.64 -16.76
C ASN A 26 2.12 25.23 -17.39
N SER A 27 2.34 24.21 -16.57
CA SER A 27 2.25 22.81 -16.95
C SER A 27 0.78 22.43 -16.89
N SER A 28 0.24 21.93 -17.98
CA SER A 28 -1.08 21.32 -18.01
C SER A 28 -1.09 20.24 -16.91
N LEU A 29 -1.70 20.56 -15.78
CA LEU A 29 -1.90 19.60 -14.70
C LEU A 29 -2.70 18.42 -15.23
N GLY A 30 -2.38 17.22 -14.80
CA GLY A 30 -3.16 16.03 -15.11
C GLY A 30 -4.57 16.09 -14.53
N PRO A 31 -5.46 15.12 -14.84
CA PRO A 31 -6.87 15.16 -14.44
C PRO A 31 -7.10 15.20 -12.91
N ASN A 32 -6.06 15.02 -12.10
CA ASN A 32 -6.09 15.08 -10.64
C ASN A 32 -5.29 16.26 -10.07
N ASP A 33 -5.03 17.29 -10.85
CA ASP A 33 -4.17 18.44 -10.50
C ASP A 33 -2.74 18.05 -10.08
N LEU A 34 -2.29 16.86 -10.46
CA LEU A 34 -0.95 16.38 -10.25
C LEU A 34 -0.04 16.82 -11.41
N PRO A 35 1.26 17.12 -11.18
CA PRO A 35 2.19 17.56 -12.22
C PRO A 35 2.58 16.45 -13.22
N TYR A 36 1.87 15.33 -13.20
CA TYR A 36 2.08 14.18 -14.09
C TYR A 36 0.76 13.47 -14.39
N ASN A 37 0.66 12.87 -15.58
CA ASN A 37 -0.57 12.24 -16.06
C ASN A 37 -0.76 10.78 -15.58
N ILE A 38 0.28 10.15 -15.02
CA ILE A 38 0.24 8.76 -14.59
C ILE A 38 -0.06 8.72 -13.09
N PRO A 39 -1.14 8.08 -12.63
CA PRO A 39 -1.46 7.96 -11.21
C PRO A 39 -0.50 6.98 -10.53
N ILE A 40 0.64 7.46 -10.02
CA ILE A 40 1.71 6.62 -9.47
C ILE A 40 1.25 5.91 -8.21
N HIS A 41 0.73 6.65 -7.23
CA HIS A 41 0.27 6.07 -5.97
C HIS A 41 -0.82 5.00 -6.14
N PRO A 42 -1.92 5.21 -6.88
CA PRO A 42 -2.92 4.19 -7.11
C PRO A 42 -2.35 2.92 -7.77
N ASN A 43 -1.44 3.06 -8.73
CA ASN A 43 -0.81 1.92 -9.38
C ASN A 43 0.05 1.10 -8.40
N LEU A 44 0.81 1.75 -7.53
CA LEU A 44 1.59 1.09 -6.49
C LEU A 44 0.68 0.42 -5.44
N VAL A 45 -0.46 1.02 -5.08
CA VAL A 45 -1.48 0.40 -4.21
C VAL A 45 -1.97 -0.91 -4.81
N HIS A 46 -2.36 -0.91 -6.09
CA HIS A 46 -2.83 -2.13 -6.75
C HIS A 46 -1.76 -3.21 -6.80
N LEU A 47 -0.50 -2.83 -7.08
CA LEU A 47 0.62 -3.77 -7.08
C LEU A 47 0.86 -4.36 -5.69
N THR A 48 0.83 -3.53 -4.64
CA THR A 48 0.96 -3.99 -3.24
C THR A 48 -0.14 -5.00 -2.89
N ILE A 49 -1.40 -4.67 -3.19
CA ILE A 49 -2.54 -5.55 -2.91
C ILE A 49 -2.42 -6.85 -3.69
N GLY A 50 -2.06 -6.79 -4.97
CA GLY A 50 -1.87 -7.96 -5.82
C GLY A 50 -0.80 -8.91 -5.28
N LEU A 51 0.38 -8.39 -4.93
CA LEU A 51 1.48 -9.18 -4.36
C LEU A 51 1.09 -9.80 -3.01
N PHE A 52 0.41 -9.04 -2.16
CA PHE A 52 -0.05 -9.54 -0.86
C PHE A 52 -1.11 -10.64 -1.02
N ALA A 53 -2.08 -10.45 -1.92
CA ALA A 53 -3.09 -11.47 -2.22
C ALA A 53 -2.46 -12.76 -2.76
N ILE A 54 -1.47 -12.63 -3.66
CA ILE A 54 -0.72 -13.78 -4.17
C ILE A 54 0.05 -14.46 -3.02
N ALA A 55 0.69 -13.71 -2.13
CA ALA A 55 1.41 -14.27 -0.99
C ALA A 55 0.46 -15.12 -0.12
N ILE A 56 -0.73 -14.61 0.22
CA ILE A 56 -1.73 -15.34 1.00
C ILE A 56 -2.21 -16.59 0.25
N ALA A 57 -2.49 -16.49 -1.05
CA ALA A 57 -2.96 -17.61 -1.87
C ALA A 57 -1.95 -18.75 -1.89
N PHE A 58 -0.67 -18.44 -2.07
CA PHE A 58 0.40 -19.45 -2.04
C PHE A 58 0.63 -20.05 -0.65
N ASP A 59 0.49 -19.26 0.41
CA ASP A 59 0.56 -19.77 1.78
C ASP A 59 -0.59 -20.73 2.08
N PHE A 60 -1.78 -20.36 1.66
CA PHE A 60 -2.96 -21.21 1.83
C PHE A 60 -2.83 -22.51 1.02
N ALA A 61 -2.36 -22.43 -0.22
CA ALA A 61 -2.05 -23.61 -1.03
C ALA A 61 -0.99 -24.51 -0.34
N GLY A 62 0.06 -23.91 0.21
CA GLY A 62 1.08 -24.65 0.98
C GLY A 62 0.53 -25.27 2.26
N ALA A 63 -0.41 -24.63 2.96
CA ALA A 63 -1.05 -25.17 4.15
C ALA A 63 -1.99 -26.33 3.83
N LEU A 64 -2.71 -26.27 2.71
CA LEU A 64 -3.59 -27.34 2.23
C LEU A 64 -2.84 -28.50 1.56
N TYR A 65 -1.54 -28.35 1.28
CA TYR A 65 -0.72 -29.45 0.77
C TYR A 65 -0.60 -30.53 1.89
N PRO A 66 -0.92 -31.82 1.68
CA PRO A 66 -0.89 -32.58 0.44
C PRO A 66 -2.26 -32.83 -0.23
N PHE A 67 -3.36 -32.26 0.23
CA PHE A 67 -4.69 -32.52 -0.35
C PHE A 67 -4.75 -32.20 -1.84
N GLU A 68 -4.00 -31.18 -2.28
CA GLU A 68 -3.92 -30.75 -3.68
C GLU A 68 -2.93 -31.60 -4.52
N LYS A 69 -2.16 -32.49 -3.89
CA LYS A 69 -1.13 -33.27 -4.58
C LYS A 69 -1.69 -34.04 -5.78
N ARG A 70 -2.94 -34.49 -5.73
CA ARG A 70 -3.59 -35.20 -6.81
C ARG A 70 -3.86 -34.29 -8.01
N ILE A 71 -4.34 -33.08 -7.76
CA ILE A 71 -4.65 -32.06 -8.78
C ILE A 71 -3.37 -31.54 -9.42
N LEU A 72 -2.37 -31.19 -8.60
CA LEU A 72 -1.09 -30.68 -9.09
C LEU A 72 -0.31 -31.72 -9.90
N ARG A 73 -0.41 -33.00 -9.53
CA ARG A 73 0.18 -34.10 -10.31
C ARG A 73 -0.52 -34.24 -11.66
N PHE A 74 -1.84 -34.08 -11.72
CA PHE A 74 -2.60 -34.09 -12.97
C PHE A 74 -2.17 -32.97 -13.91
N LEU A 75 -1.90 -31.79 -13.35
CA LEU A 75 -1.42 -30.60 -14.10
C LEU A 75 0.08 -30.64 -14.40
N ALA A 76 0.79 -31.73 -14.03
CA ALA A 76 2.23 -31.90 -14.22
C ALA A 76 3.11 -30.79 -13.58
N PHE A 77 2.63 -30.11 -12.54
CA PHE A 77 3.40 -29.13 -11.81
C PHE A 77 4.28 -29.80 -10.74
N PRO A 78 5.62 -29.74 -10.85
CA PRO A 78 6.55 -30.29 -9.86
C PRO A 78 6.66 -29.34 -8.65
N VAL A 79 5.55 -29.12 -7.93
CA VAL A 79 5.54 -28.17 -6.81
C VAL A 79 5.58 -28.94 -5.49
N THR A 80 6.34 -28.40 -4.54
CA THR A 80 6.43 -28.92 -3.17
C THR A 80 5.75 -27.95 -2.21
N ARG A 81 5.35 -28.45 -1.03
CA ARG A 81 4.82 -27.61 0.06
C ARG A 81 5.77 -26.45 0.37
N VAL A 82 7.05 -26.74 0.43
CA VAL A 82 8.10 -25.73 0.69
C VAL A 82 8.12 -24.68 -0.42
N GLY A 83 8.00 -25.09 -1.69
CA GLY A 83 7.94 -24.18 -2.82
C GLY A 83 6.79 -23.20 -2.75
N PHE A 84 5.58 -23.63 -2.32
CA PHE A 84 4.46 -22.74 -2.12
C PHE A 84 4.76 -21.68 -1.06
N HIS A 85 5.27 -22.09 0.09
CA HIS A 85 5.63 -21.12 1.14
C HIS A 85 6.77 -20.20 0.73
N ASP A 86 7.71 -20.66 -0.11
CA ASP A 86 8.78 -19.82 -0.64
C ASP A 86 8.23 -18.74 -1.57
N VAL A 87 7.34 -19.10 -2.50
CA VAL A 87 6.68 -18.12 -3.38
C VAL A 87 5.85 -17.13 -2.54
N GLY A 88 5.10 -17.61 -1.56
CA GLY A 88 4.34 -16.75 -0.63
C GLY A 88 5.26 -15.74 0.08
N TRP A 89 6.39 -16.19 0.60
CA TRP A 89 7.33 -15.32 1.30
C TRP A 89 7.98 -14.28 0.39
N TYR A 90 8.42 -14.66 -0.82
CA TYR A 90 9.00 -13.70 -1.76
C TYR A 90 7.99 -12.64 -2.21
N ASN A 91 6.74 -13.02 -2.42
CA ASN A 91 5.68 -12.05 -2.74
C ASN A 91 5.38 -11.13 -1.55
N LEU A 92 5.40 -11.63 -0.32
CA LEU A 92 5.24 -10.80 0.88
C LEU A 92 6.41 -9.81 1.05
N LEU A 93 7.64 -10.26 0.80
CA LEU A 93 8.83 -9.40 0.80
C LEU A 93 8.71 -8.29 -0.24
N ALA A 94 8.32 -8.65 -1.48
CA ALA A 94 8.10 -7.70 -2.56
C ALA A 94 6.96 -6.72 -2.21
N ALA A 95 5.84 -7.21 -1.66
CA ALA A 95 4.74 -6.37 -1.19
C ALA A 95 5.20 -5.36 -0.15
N SER A 96 5.99 -5.77 0.85
CA SER A 96 6.52 -4.88 1.89
C SER A 96 7.42 -3.79 1.30
N PHE A 97 8.27 -4.16 0.35
CA PHE A 97 9.15 -3.22 -0.35
C PHE A 97 8.35 -2.20 -1.18
N ILE A 98 7.40 -2.66 -1.97
CA ILE A 98 6.54 -1.77 -2.78
C ILE A 98 5.67 -0.89 -1.89
N THR A 99 5.16 -1.41 -0.77
CA THR A 99 4.33 -0.62 0.16
C THR A 99 5.10 0.58 0.72
N PHE A 100 6.40 0.46 0.94
CA PHE A 100 7.22 1.59 1.34
C PHE A 100 7.13 2.73 0.32
N PHE A 101 7.30 2.44 -0.96
CA PHE A 101 7.15 3.43 -2.03
C PHE A 101 5.71 3.91 -2.19
N THR A 102 4.74 3.01 -2.01
CA THR A 102 3.31 3.36 -2.02
C THR A 102 2.98 4.42 -0.97
N VAL A 103 3.46 4.23 0.25
CA VAL A 103 3.25 5.19 1.35
C VAL A 103 3.98 6.50 1.06
N ALA A 104 5.23 6.44 0.59
CA ALA A 104 6.00 7.63 0.25
C ALA A 104 5.32 8.46 -0.86
N THR A 105 4.88 7.81 -1.95
CA THR A 105 4.16 8.50 -3.03
C THR A 105 2.79 8.99 -2.58
N GLY A 106 2.09 8.26 -1.72
CA GLY A 106 0.82 8.72 -1.15
C GLY A 106 0.95 9.99 -0.33
N PHE A 107 1.99 10.11 0.50
CA PHE A 107 2.28 11.36 1.20
C PHE A 107 2.65 12.48 0.22
N PHE A 108 3.49 12.19 -0.76
CA PHE A 108 3.87 13.17 -1.77
C PHE A 108 2.65 13.71 -2.54
N GLU A 109 1.78 12.82 -3.03
CA GLU A 109 0.55 13.21 -3.72
C GLU A 109 -0.43 13.94 -2.79
N MET A 110 -0.50 13.56 -1.51
CA MET A 110 -1.34 14.24 -0.53
C MET A 110 -0.94 15.70 -0.32
N PHE A 111 0.35 16.03 -0.40
CA PHE A 111 0.82 17.41 -0.30
C PHE A 111 0.58 18.23 -1.57
N LEU A 112 0.52 17.59 -2.74
CA LEU A 112 0.29 18.24 -4.02
C LEU A 112 -1.20 18.36 -4.37
N ALA A 113 -2.03 17.41 -3.90
CA ALA A 113 -3.44 17.38 -4.22
C ALA A 113 -4.20 18.54 -3.56
N VAL A 114 -4.98 19.27 -4.36
CA VAL A 114 -5.91 20.27 -3.84
C VAL A 114 -7.18 19.57 -3.36
N PRO A 115 -7.59 19.76 -2.09
CA PRO A 115 -8.82 19.17 -1.58
C PRO A 115 -10.05 19.71 -2.32
N ILE A 116 -10.89 18.83 -2.83
CA ILE A 116 -12.16 19.24 -3.46
C ILE A 116 -13.15 19.65 -2.36
N GLU A 117 -13.49 20.92 -2.29
CA GLU A 117 -14.45 21.44 -1.31
C GLU A 117 -15.85 20.86 -1.53
N GLY A 118 -16.56 20.61 -0.43
CA GLY A 118 -17.95 20.14 -0.46
C GLY A 118 -18.14 18.63 -0.64
N VAL A 119 -17.09 17.88 -1.01
CA VAL A 119 -17.17 16.42 -1.11
C VAL A 119 -17.00 15.78 0.27
N LYS A 120 -17.90 14.85 0.60
CA LYS A 120 -17.84 14.06 1.84
C LYS A 120 -17.60 12.59 1.51
N SER A 121 -16.83 11.91 2.36
CA SER A 121 -16.68 10.45 2.28
C SER A 121 -18.00 9.73 2.59
N ILE A 122 -18.07 8.43 2.31
CA ILE A 122 -19.23 7.57 2.62
C ILE A 122 -19.64 7.65 4.11
N ILE A 123 -18.69 7.91 5.00
CA ILE A 123 -18.93 8.08 6.45
C ILE A 123 -19.09 9.55 6.85
N GLY A 124 -19.30 10.45 5.89
CA GLY A 124 -19.59 11.87 6.14
C GLY A 124 -18.37 12.73 6.51
N GLN A 125 -17.16 12.21 6.44
CA GLN A 125 -15.93 12.97 6.71
C GLN A 125 -15.56 13.87 5.54
N GLY A 126 -14.99 15.04 5.84
CA GLY A 126 -14.44 15.94 4.84
C GLY A 126 -13.18 15.37 4.16
N PRO A 127 -12.78 15.95 2.99
CA PRO A 127 -11.68 15.44 2.18
C PRO A 127 -10.36 15.34 2.97
N ILE A 128 -10.00 16.35 3.72
CA ILE A 128 -8.74 16.38 4.51
C ILE A 128 -8.73 15.28 5.57
N SER A 129 -9.84 15.09 6.30
CA SER A 129 -9.96 14.04 7.31
C SER A 129 -9.83 12.65 6.68
N THR A 130 -10.47 12.43 5.52
CA THR A 130 -10.39 11.18 4.77
C THR A 130 -8.97 10.89 4.31
N MET A 131 -8.27 11.89 3.76
CA MET A 131 -6.88 11.76 3.32
C MET A 131 -5.95 11.44 4.51
N LEU A 132 -6.14 12.10 5.65
CA LEU A 132 -5.34 11.85 6.85
C LEU A 132 -5.52 10.41 7.36
N TRP A 133 -6.77 9.95 7.49
CA TRP A 133 -7.05 8.58 7.92
C TRP A 133 -6.55 7.53 6.94
N HIS A 134 -6.61 7.82 5.63
CA HIS A 134 -6.02 6.99 4.60
C HIS A 134 -4.49 6.89 4.77
N GLY A 135 -3.83 8.01 5.00
CA GLY A 135 -2.38 8.05 5.25
C GLY A 135 -1.98 7.26 6.51
N VAL A 136 -2.71 7.44 7.63
CA VAL A 136 -2.49 6.67 8.87
C VAL A 136 -2.69 5.18 8.62
N GLY A 137 -3.74 4.79 7.89
CA GLY A 137 -3.99 3.40 7.50
C GLY A 137 -2.87 2.82 6.65
N GLY A 138 -2.35 3.58 5.68
CA GLY A 138 -1.23 3.18 4.84
C GLY A 138 0.05 2.91 5.64
N VAL A 139 0.39 3.79 6.59
CA VAL A 139 1.53 3.59 7.50
C VAL A 139 1.34 2.36 8.38
N LEU A 140 0.15 2.15 8.92
CA LEU A 140 -0.16 0.97 9.74
C LEU A 140 0.01 -0.33 8.93
N ILE A 141 -0.50 -0.37 7.70
CA ILE A 141 -0.33 -1.51 6.80
C ILE A 141 1.15 -1.77 6.50
N LEU A 142 1.95 -0.73 6.26
CA LEU A 142 3.39 -0.86 6.06
C LEU A 142 4.06 -1.55 7.25
N PHE A 143 3.76 -1.12 8.48
CA PHE A 143 4.30 -1.75 9.69
C PHE A 143 3.87 -3.21 9.84
N ILE A 144 2.61 -3.53 9.54
CA ILE A 144 2.10 -4.89 9.59
C ILE A 144 2.84 -5.78 8.57
N LEU A 145 2.98 -5.32 7.31
CA LEU A 145 3.65 -6.08 6.26
C LEU A 145 5.13 -6.31 6.57
N ILE A 146 5.84 -5.30 7.06
CA ILE A 146 7.24 -5.44 7.49
C ILE A 146 7.36 -6.45 8.63
N SER A 147 6.50 -6.34 9.65
CA SER A 147 6.50 -7.25 10.79
C SER A 147 6.23 -8.69 10.36
N MET A 148 5.25 -8.92 9.50
CA MET A 148 4.95 -10.24 8.94
C MET A 148 6.12 -10.80 8.11
N THR A 149 6.77 -9.95 7.32
CA THR A 149 7.91 -10.34 6.49
C THR A 149 9.09 -10.77 7.35
N ILE A 150 9.42 -9.98 8.39
CA ILE A 150 10.49 -10.30 9.35
C ILE A 150 10.17 -11.59 10.10
N TRP A 151 8.95 -11.72 10.62
CA TRP A 151 8.51 -12.92 11.33
C TRP A 151 8.64 -14.19 10.49
N ARG A 152 8.16 -14.14 9.25
CA ARG A 152 8.26 -15.28 8.33
C ARG A 152 9.69 -15.55 7.88
N GLY A 153 10.48 -14.51 7.64
CA GLY A 153 11.90 -14.64 7.36
C GLY A 153 12.63 -15.33 8.51
N TYR A 154 12.35 -14.91 9.75
CA TYR A 154 12.92 -15.56 10.93
C TYR A 154 12.53 -17.03 11.03
N GLN A 155 11.24 -17.37 10.87
CA GLN A 155 10.79 -18.77 10.85
C GLN A 155 11.51 -19.58 9.76
N ARG A 156 11.66 -19.01 8.57
CA ARG A 156 12.35 -19.66 7.46
C ARG A 156 13.80 -19.98 7.78
N PHE A 157 14.54 -19.04 8.37
CA PHE A 157 15.96 -19.21 8.68
C PHE A 157 16.22 -20.07 9.93
N VAL A 158 15.37 -20.00 10.93
CA VAL A 158 15.57 -20.68 12.22
C VAL A 158 15.03 -22.10 12.19
N PHE A 159 13.88 -22.33 11.57
CA PHE A 159 13.21 -23.64 11.60
C PHE A 159 13.48 -24.50 10.36
N ARG A 160 13.98 -23.93 9.30
CA ARG A 160 14.41 -24.68 8.12
C ARG A 160 15.83 -25.19 8.35
N LYS A 161 15.95 -26.29 9.09
CA LYS A 161 17.19 -27.09 9.06
C LYS A 161 17.18 -27.92 7.78
N ASP A 162 18.19 -27.70 6.92
CA ASP A 162 18.45 -28.51 5.75
C ASP A 162 18.75 -29.96 6.14
#